data_73c78084b48e120e7b591828393a3c36
#
_entry.id   73c78084b48e120e7b591828393a3c36
#
_cell.length_a   1.000
_cell.length_b   1.000
_cell.length_c   1.000
_cell.angle_alpha   90.00
_cell.angle_beta   90.00
_cell.angle_gamma   90.00
#
_symmetry.space_group_name_H-M   'P 1'
#
loop_
_entity.id
_entity.type
_entity.pdbx_description
1 polymer ?
#
loop_
_entity_poly.entity_id
_entity_poly.type
_entity_poly.pdbx_seq_one_letter_code
_entity_poly.pdbx_strand_id
1 'polypeptide(L)'
;MNYNTTRKGVIGQEIVKLYLLTLNARVFEPVCDDFGIDLLVETKNGYETIQVKYHNCKQTKSVSSIQIFVDNTKADWIATPFNIDGQTKIIWFKNDLNKKKWGKSFSITKPMNNQTKNINFYWDYLKSPVE
;
A
#
# COMPACT_ATOMS: atom_id res chain seq x y z
N MET A 1 -6.80 10.84 15.91
CA MET A 1 -5.47 11.32 16.26
C MET A 1 -4.66 11.51 14.97
N ASN A 2 -4.08 12.69 14.80
CA ASN A 2 -3.27 12.98 13.62
C ASN A 2 -1.80 12.75 13.95
N TYR A 3 -1.22 11.76 13.30
CA TYR A 3 0.21 11.51 13.43
C TYR A 3 1.00 12.44 12.51
N ASN A 4 2.20 12.86 12.90
CA ASN A 4 3.09 13.55 11.99
C ASN A 4 3.62 12.58 10.91
N THR A 5 4.23 13.11 9.86
CA THR A 5 4.68 12.33 8.70
C THR A 5 5.66 11.21 9.09
N THR A 6 6.59 11.49 10.01
CA THR A 6 7.57 10.50 10.47
C THR A 6 6.90 9.34 11.18
N ARG A 7 5.96 9.63 12.10
CA ARG A 7 5.22 8.59 12.82
C ARG A 7 4.36 7.76 11.90
N LYS A 8 3.69 8.37 10.94
CA LYS A 8 2.91 7.65 9.92
C LYS A 8 3.76 6.66 9.16
N GLY A 9 4.97 7.05 8.79
CA GLY A 9 5.89 6.16 8.11
C GLY A 9 6.24 4.93 8.94
N VAL A 10 6.57 5.14 10.22
CA VAL A 10 6.91 4.03 11.13
C VAL A 10 5.70 3.13 11.35
N ILE A 11 4.53 3.69 11.63
CA ILE A 11 3.31 2.91 11.87
C ILE A 11 2.94 2.10 10.63
N GLY A 12 2.96 2.70 9.46
CA GLY A 12 2.65 2.01 8.21
C GLY A 12 3.59 0.85 7.95
N GLN A 13 4.88 1.04 8.14
CA GLN A 13 5.88 -0.01 7.94
C GLN A 13 5.67 -1.17 8.92
N GLU A 14 5.36 -0.89 10.18
CA GLU A 14 5.08 -1.93 11.17
C GLU A 14 3.82 -2.72 10.83
N ILE A 15 2.77 -2.05 10.34
CA ILE A 15 1.54 -2.74 9.92
C ILE A 15 1.84 -3.73 8.79
N VAL A 16 2.55 -3.30 7.77
CA VAL A 16 2.90 -4.15 6.61
C VAL A 16 3.80 -5.29 7.04
N LYS A 17 4.82 -5.00 7.83
CA LYS A 17 5.74 -6.02 8.35
C LYS A 17 4.99 -7.10 9.13
N LEU A 18 4.16 -6.69 10.09
CA LEU A 18 3.40 -7.63 10.91
C LEU A 18 2.45 -8.47 10.08
N TYR A 19 1.77 -7.88 9.11
CA TYR A 19 0.89 -8.62 8.21
C TYR A 19 1.65 -9.72 7.46
N LEU A 20 2.80 -9.39 6.88
CA LEU A 20 3.62 -10.37 6.16
C LEU A 20 4.13 -11.47 7.08
N LEU A 21 4.49 -11.13 8.31
CA LEU A 21 4.91 -12.13 9.30
C LEU A 21 3.79 -13.09 9.67
N THR A 22 2.53 -12.63 9.73
CA THR A 22 1.38 -13.52 9.97
C THR A 22 1.17 -14.51 8.83
N LEU A 23 1.62 -14.18 7.62
CA LEU A 23 1.59 -15.08 6.47
C LEU A 23 2.81 -16.00 6.40
N ASN A 24 3.62 -16.03 7.44
CA ASN A 24 4.85 -16.81 7.52
C ASN A 24 5.90 -16.42 6.46
N ALA A 25 5.89 -15.17 6.03
CA ALA A 25 6.85 -14.66 5.08
C ALA A 25 8.17 -14.30 5.76
N ARG A 26 9.26 -14.37 5.02
CA ARG A 26 10.57 -13.88 5.46
C ARG A 26 10.69 -12.42 5.04
N VAL A 27 10.80 -11.54 6.03
CA VAL A 27 10.79 -10.09 5.84
C VAL A 27 12.10 -9.51 6.37
N PHE A 28 12.69 -8.60 5.61
CA PHE A 28 13.94 -7.92 5.97
C PHE A 28 13.74 -6.42 5.91
N GLU A 29 14.41 -5.70 6.80
CA GLU A 29 14.41 -4.24 6.80
C GLU A 29 15.77 -3.75 6.30
N PRO A 30 15.83 -2.68 5.48
CA PRO A 30 17.10 -2.09 5.09
C PRO A 30 17.78 -1.41 6.28
N VAL A 31 19.11 -1.41 6.27
CA VAL A 31 19.90 -0.74 7.31
C VAL A 31 19.75 0.79 7.21
N CYS A 32 19.58 1.29 6.00
CA CYS A 32 19.31 2.70 5.76
C CYS A 32 18.23 2.83 4.70
N ASP A 33 17.47 3.94 4.77
CA ASP A 33 16.42 4.25 3.79
C ASP A 33 17.08 4.69 2.49
N ASP A 34 16.95 3.86 1.46
CA ASP A 34 17.55 4.10 0.16
C ASP A 34 16.55 3.81 -0.95
N PHE A 35 16.39 4.76 -1.88
CA PHE A 35 15.51 4.65 -3.06
C PHE A 35 14.04 4.35 -2.74
N GLY A 36 13.56 4.72 -1.55
CA GLY A 36 12.19 4.50 -1.14
C GLY A 36 11.85 3.05 -0.86
N ILE A 37 12.83 2.21 -0.57
CA ILE A 37 12.61 0.81 -0.21
C ILE A 37 12.51 0.70 1.31
N ASP A 38 11.36 0.26 1.81
CA ASP A 38 11.11 0.13 3.24
C ASP A 38 11.26 -1.31 3.74
N LEU A 39 10.93 -2.29 2.92
CA LEU A 39 10.98 -3.71 3.27
C LEU A 39 11.43 -4.54 2.07
N LEU A 40 12.02 -5.70 2.38
CA LEU A 40 12.31 -6.77 1.44
C LEU A 40 11.57 -8.02 1.88
N VAL A 41 10.91 -8.71 0.96
CA VAL A 41 10.17 -9.93 1.26
C VAL A 41 10.54 -11.05 0.29
N GLU A 42 10.64 -12.27 0.80
CA GLU A 42 10.83 -13.44 -0.04
C GLU A 42 9.48 -13.89 -0.61
N THR A 43 9.41 -14.03 -1.93
CA THR A 43 8.23 -14.48 -2.65
C THR A 43 8.57 -15.72 -3.49
N LYS A 44 7.58 -16.27 -4.19
CA LYS A 44 7.81 -17.36 -5.14
C LYS A 44 8.79 -16.99 -6.26
N ASN A 45 8.89 -15.69 -6.55
CA ASN A 45 9.75 -15.18 -7.61
C ASN A 45 11.12 -14.71 -7.10
N GLY A 46 11.47 -15.02 -5.85
CA GLY A 46 12.68 -14.54 -5.19
C GLY A 46 12.39 -13.40 -4.25
N TYR A 47 13.33 -12.46 -4.10
CA TYR A 47 13.16 -11.33 -3.21
C TYR A 47 12.57 -10.15 -3.94
N GLU A 48 11.54 -9.57 -3.36
CA GLU A 48 10.89 -8.37 -3.90
C GLU A 48 10.89 -7.25 -2.85
N THR A 49 11.00 -6.02 -3.31
CA THR A 49 11.12 -4.83 -2.46
C THR A 49 9.78 -4.11 -2.38
N ILE A 50 9.53 -3.49 -1.23
CA ILE A 50 8.25 -2.83 -0.93
C ILE A 50 8.52 -1.42 -0.44
N GLN A 51 7.79 -0.45 -1.00
CA GLN A 51 7.62 0.86 -0.39
C GLN A 51 6.27 0.91 0.31
N VAL A 52 6.27 1.38 1.54
CA VAL A 52 5.05 1.53 2.34
C VAL A 52 4.60 2.98 2.30
N LYS A 53 3.32 3.19 1.98
CA LYS A 53 2.68 4.50 1.99
C LYS A 53 1.41 4.43 2.82
N TYR A 54 1.49 4.88 4.07
CA TYR A 54 0.35 4.91 4.97
C TYR A 54 -0.65 5.98 4.53
N HIS A 55 -1.90 5.60 4.38
CA HIS A 55 -2.97 6.53 4.03
C HIS A 55 -3.91 6.71 5.22
N ASN A 56 -3.92 7.90 5.81
CA ASN A 56 -4.82 8.23 6.90
C ASN A 56 -6.16 8.70 6.33
N CYS A 57 -6.96 7.74 5.85
CA CYS A 57 -8.28 8.04 5.34
C CYS A 57 -9.26 8.18 6.50
N LYS A 58 -9.72 9.41 6.73
CA LYS A 58 -10.92 9.59 7.54
C LYS A 58 -12.11 9.27 6.65
N GLN A 59 -12.80 8.17 6.96
CA GLN A 59 -14.08 7.90 6.32
C GLN A 59 -15.10 8.95 6.72
N THR A 60 -15.25 9.95 5.87
CA THR A 60 -16.43 10.77 5.85
C THR A 60 -17.29 10.29 4.69
N LYS A 61 -18.60 10.51 4.76
CA LYS A 61 -19.53 10.20 3.67
C LYS A 61 -19.14 10.83 2.32
N SER A 62 -18.18 11.76 2.33
CA SER A 62 -17.67 12.45 1.14
C SER A 62 -16.46 11.79 0.49
N VAL A 63 -15.80 10.83 1.16
CA VAL A 63 -14.61 10.17 0.61
C VAL A 63 -15.03 8.87 -0.06
N SER A 64 -14.93 8.83 -1.39
CA SER A 64 -15.28 7.66 -2.19
C SER A 64 -14.06 6.94 -2.76
N SER A 65 -12.88 7.55 -2.67
CA SER A 65 -11.65 6.98 -3.25
C SER A 65 -10.42 7.35 -2.44
N ILE A 66 -9.39 6.52 -2.58
CA ILE A 66 -8.05 6.77 -2.06
C ILE A 66 -7.14 6.97 -3.25
N GLN A 67 -6.38 8.06 -3.26
CA GLN A 67 -5.39 8.32 -4.29
C GLN A 67 -3.99 8.18 -3.70
N ILE A 68 -3.16 7.37 -4.35
CA ILE A 68 -1.80 7.07 -3.91
C ILE A 68 -0.84 7.58 -4.96
N PHE A 69 0.08 8.45 -4.54
CA PHE A 69 1.12 9.00 -5.40
C PHE A 69 2.43 8.25 -5.17
N VAL A 70 3.06 7.86 -6.26
CA VAL A 70 4.35 7.18 -6.26
C VAL A 70 5.38 8.13 -6.86
N ASP A 71 6.43 8.41 -6.09
CA ASP A 71 7.46 9.36 -6.49
C ASP A 71 8.85 8.72 -6.37
N ASN A 72 9.46 8.49 -7.51
CA ASN A 72 10.88 8.13 -7.65
C ASN A 72 11.36 6.98 -6.74
N THR A 73 10.53 5.96 -6.55
CA THR A 73 10.93 4.76 -5.82
C THR A 73 11.36 3.66 -6.77
N LYS A 74 12.34 2.87 -6.34
CA LYS A 74 12.78 1.65 -7.04
C LYS A 74 12.17 0.38 -6.46
N ALA A 75 11.22 0.50 -5.55
CA ALA A 75 10.53 -0.66 -4.99
C ALA A 75 9.71 -1.39 -6.05
N ASP A 76 9.63 -2.71 -5.95
CA ASP A 76 8.81 -3.54 -6.84
C ASP A 76 7.32 -3.38 -6.55
N TRP A 77 6.97 -3.18 -5.28
CA TRP A 77 5.60 -3.12 -4.80
C TRP A 77 5.36 -1.88 -3.96
N ILE A 78 4.13 -1.38 -4.04
CA ILE A 78 3.62 -0.36 -3.13
C ILE A 78 2.60 -1.04 -2.21
N ALA A 79 2.77 -0.85 -0.91
CA ALA A 79 1.84 -1.32 0.11
C ALA A 79 1.27 -0.12 0.84
N THR A 80 -0.05 0.03 0.83
CA THR A 80 -0.72 1.17 1.44
C THR A 80 -1.68 0.70 2.53
N PRO A 81 -1.27 0.75 3.81
CA PRO A 81 -2.21 0.56 4.90
C PRO A 81 -3.21 1.71 4.98
N PHE A 82 -4.45 1.38 5.28
CA PHE A 82 -5.51 2.38 5.48
C PHE A 82 -6.58 1.81 6.38
N ASN A 83 -7.39 2.68 6.98
CA ASN A 83 -8.50 2.28 7.83
C ASN A 83 -9.81 2.41 7.07
N ILE A 84 -10.61 1.36 7.09
CA ILE A 84 -11.95 1.34 6.52
C ILE A 84 -12.89 0.58 7.46
N ASP A 85 -14.03 1.18 7.80
CA ASP A 85 -15.04 0.58 8.69
C ASP A 85 -14.44 0.07 10.02
N GLY A 86 -13.51 0.82 10.57
CA GLY A 86 -12.83 0.47 11.82
C GLY A 86 -11.79 -0.65 11.69
N GLN A 87 -11.50 -1.09 10.48
CA GLN A 87 -10.51 -2.12 10.21
C GLN A 87 -9.33 -1.57 9.42
N THR A 88 -8.14 -2.09 9.73
CA THR A 88 -6.95 -1.79 8.94
C THR A 88 -6.82 -2.80 7.81
N LYS A 89 -6.71 -2.31 6.59
CA LYS A 89 -6.46 -3.13 5.40
C LYS A 89 -5.25 -2.58 4.67
N ILE A 90 -4.67 -3.40 3.81
CA ILE A 90 -3.49 -3.01 3.03
C ILE A 90 -3.80 -3.20 1.56
N ILE A 91 -3.67 -2.13 0.78
CA ILE A 91 -3.72 -2.18 -0.68
C ILE A 91 -2.32 -2.49 -1.19
N TRP A 92 -2.21 -3.46 -2.10
CA TRP A 92 -0.96 -3.88 -2.72
C TRP A 92 -1.04 -3.70 -4.22
N PHE A 93 -0.08 -3.01 -4.80
CA PHE A 93 0.00 -2.94 -6.27
C PHE A 93 1.45 -2.85 -6.72
N LYS A 94 1.69 -3.34 -7.94
CA LYS A 94 3.03 -3.28 -8.52
C LYS A 94 3.39 -1.86 -8.90
N ASN A 95 4.62 -1.47 -8.59
CA ASN A 95 5.17 -0.21 -9.04
C ASN A 95 5.48 -0.29 -10.55
N ASP A 96 5.21 0.78 -11.26
CA ASP A 96 5.65 0.93 -12.64
C ASP A 96 7.05 1.57 -12.64
N LEU A 97 8.06 0.73 -12.75
CA LEU A 97 9.47 1.15 -12.68
C LEU A 97 9.89 2.03 -13.87
N ASN A 98 9.08 2.11 -14.92
CA ASN A 98 9.32 2.99 -16.06
C ASN A 98 8.84 4.43 -15.82
N LYS A 99 8.11 4.67 -14.74
CA LYS A 99 7.57 5.98 -14.38
C LYS A 99 8.24 6.48 -13.11
N LYS A 100 8.74 7.73 -13.14
CA LYS A 100 9.31 8.37 -11.96
C LYS A 100 8.24 8.87 -11.00
N LYS A 101 7.19 9.48 -11.56
CA LYS A 101 6.06 10.01 -10.79
C LYS A 101 4.77 9.53 -11.42
N TRP A 102 3.91 8.91 -10.64
CA TRP A 102 2.63 8.46 -11.11
C TRP A 102 1.68 8.28 -9.94
N GLY A 103 0.42 8.08 -10.23
CA GLY A 103 -0.58 7.89 -9.21
C GLY A 103 -1.57 6.80 -9.59
N LYS A 104 -2.18 6.21 -8.58
CA LYS A 104 -3.23 5.22 -8.74
C LYS A 104 -4.33 5.50 -7.74
N SER A 105 -5.57 5.46 -8.22
CA SER A 105 -6.75 5.69 -7.40
C SER A 105 -7.50 4.39 -7.17
N PHE A 106 -8.02 4.22 -5.97
CA PHE A 106 -8.81 3.04 -5.60
C PHE A 106 -10.15 3.49 -5.04
N SER A 107 -11.24 2.97 -5.60
CA SER A 107 -12.57 3.23 -5.05
C SER A 107 -12.76 2.41 -3.77
N ILE A 108 -13.32 3.04 -2.74
CA ILE A 108 -13.67 2.40 -1.48
C ILE A 108 -15.18 2.20 -1.33
N THR A 109 -15.95 2.68 -2.29
CA THR A 109 -17.39 2.52 -2.32
C THR A 109 -17.85 1.86 -3.60
N LYS A 110 -18.97 1.14 -3.55
CA LYS A 110 -19.58 0.62 -4.76
C LYS A 110 -20.10 1.79 -5.61
N PRO A 111 -19.89 1.77 -6.95
CA PRO A 111 -20.43 2.80 -7.80
C PRO A 111 -21.96 2.77 -7.77
N MET A 112 -22.57 3.96 -7.72
CA MET A 112 -24.04 4.09 -7.73
C MET A 112 -24.65 3.81 -9.11
N ASN A 113 -23.83 3.79 -10.16
CA ASN A 113 -24.22 3.50 -11.53
C ASN A 113 -23.40 2.33 -12.06
N ASN A 114 -23.88 1.63 -13.10
CA ASN A 114 -23.17 0.51 -13.73
C ASN A 114 -21.84 0.91 -14.41
N GLN A 115 -21.22 1.99 -13.97
CA GLN A 115 -19.92 2.47 -14.46
C GLN A 115 -18.79 1.77 -13.71
N THR A 116 -18.57 0.50 -14.03
CA THR A 116 -17.44 -0.28 -13.47
C THR A 116 -16.21 -0.24 -14.36
N LYS A 117 -16.30 0.40 -15.52
CA LYS A 117 -15.23 0.43 -16.51
C LYS A 117 -14.10 1.38 -16.03
N ASN A 118 -12.87 0.86 -15.98
CA ASN A 118 -11.66 1.61 -15.61
C ASN A 118 -11.60 2.08 -14.14
N ILE A 119 -12.38 1.45 -13.27
CA ILE A 119 -12.33 1.74 -11.83
C ILE A 119 -11.57 0.63 -11.12
N ASN A 120 -10.56 1.02 -10.33
CA ASN A 120 -9.88 0.09 -9.43
C ASN A 120 -10.63 0.10 -8.10
N PHE A 121 -11.14 -1.06 -7.69
CA PHE A 121 -11.76 -1.21 -6.37
C PHE A 121 -10.72 -1.74 -5.38
N TYR A 122 -10.69 -1.17 -4.16
CA TYR A 122 -9.69 -1.54 -3.17
C TYR A 122 -9.69 -3.03 -2.84
N TRP A 123 -10.87 -3.66 -2.84
CA TRP A 123 -11.00 -5.08 -2.48
C TRP A 123 -10.37 -6.04 -3.49
N ASP A 124 -10.07 -5.58 -4.69
CA ASP A 124 -9.35 -6.36 -5.71
C ASP A 124 -7.83 -6.30 -5.53
N TYR A 125 -7.35 -5.50 -4.58
CA TYR A 125 -5.92 -5.24 -4.37
C TYR A 125 -5.47 -5.59 -2.95
N LEU A 126 -6.13 -6.54 -2.30
CA LEU A 126 -5.82 -6.91 -0.92
C LEU A 126 -4.84 -8.08 -0.80
N LYS A 127 -4.41 -8.68 -1.91
CA LYS A 127 -3.43 -9.76 -1.89
C LYS A 127 -2.01 -9.24 -1.92
N SER A 128 -1.21 -9.66 -0.94
CA SER A 128 0.21 -9.36 -0.88
C SER A 128 1.01 -10.15 -1.91
N PRO A 129 2.31 -9.79 -2.14
CA PRO A 129 3.18 -10.56 -3.03
C PRO A 129 3.39 -12.02 -2.64
N VAL A 130 3.13 -12.38 -1.38
CA VAL A 130 3.36 -13.74 -0.87
C VAL A 130 2.09 -14.60 -0.87
N GLU A 131 0.98 -14.05 -1.31
CA GLU A 131 -0.31 -14.78 -1.36
C GLU A 131 -0.63 -15.35 -2.78
#